data_f00be10f9426a2c95eaa289914f3bf4e
#
_entry.id   f00be10f9426a2c95eaa289914f3bf4e
#
_cell.length_a   1.000
_cell.length_b   1.000
_cell.length_c   1.000
_cell.angle_alpha   90.00
_cell.angle_beta   90.00
_cell.angle_gamma   90.00
#
_symmetry.space_group_name_H-M   'P 1'
#
loop_
_entity.id
_entity.type
_entity.pdbx_description
1 polymer ?
#
loop_
_entity_poly.entity_id
_entity_poly.type
_entity_poly.pdbx_seq_one_letter_code
_entity_poly.pdbx_strand_id
1 'polypeptide(L)'
;MLTLNDARRIIAAAEEKAAAIGQPMNIAVADAGGNLIAHVRMDGAWLGSIDISIKKAYTSRAFDIATKDLAEHSQSGGQFFGIHASNNGKIMIVAGGIPLKIDGHVVGAIGVSGGSGEQDHAVAEAGAAAL
;
A
#
# COMPACT_ATOMS: atom_id res chain seq x y z
N MET A 1 9.26 16.06 3.33
CA MET A 1 8.09 15.93 2.45
C MET A 1 8.39 14.88 1.36
N LEU A 2 7.44 13.98 1.11
CA LEU A 2 7.57 12.99 0.05
C LEU A 2 7.30 13.65 -1.30
N THR A 3 8.27 13.56 -2.22
CA THR A 3 8.19 14.19 -3.54
C THR A 3 7.71 13.20 -4.60
N LEU A 4 7.34 13.71 -5.79
CA LEU A 4 7.04 12.86 -6.93
C LEU A 4 8.26 12.01 -7.34
N ASN A 5 9.46 12.57 -7.25
CA ASN A 5 10.67 11.81 -7.54
C ASN A 5 10.88 10.67 -6.54
N ASP A 6 10.59 10.89 -5.26
CA ASP A 6 10.60 9.83 -4.25
C ASP A 6 9.59 8.75 -4.61
N ALA A 7 8.37 9.13 -4.96
CA ALA A 7 7.32 8.20 -5.33
C ALA A 7 7.71 7.36 -6.57
N ARG A 8 8.32 7.98 -7.57
CA ARG A 8 8.80 7.27 -8.77
C ARG A 8 9.87 6.24 -8.44
N ARG A 9 10.81 6.59 -7.54
CA ARG A 9 11.86 5.67 -7.10
C ARG A 9 11.28 4.49 -6.33
N ILE A 10 10.35 4.76 -5.44
CA ILE A 10 9.65 3.74 -4.64
C ILE A 10 8.88 2.79 -5.58
N ILE A 11 8.12 3.34 -6.52
CA ILE A 11 7.37 2.56 -7.49
C ILE A 11 8.29 1.70 -8.35
N ALA A 12 9.40 2.26 -8.83
CA ALA A 12 10.36 1.50 -9.65
C ALA A 12 10.92 0.29 -8.90
N ALA A 13 11.27 0.44 -7.62
CA ALA A 13 11.76 -0.66 -6.80
C ALA A 13 10.67 -1.72 -6.57
N ALA A 14 9.43 -1.30 -6.36
CA ALA A 14 8.29 -2.21 -6.21
C ALA A 14 8.03 -2.97 -7.51
N GLU A 15 8.06 -2.29 -8.67
CA GLU A 15 7.91 -2.93 -9.98
C GLU A 15 8.98 -3.98 -10.24
N GLU A 16 10.24 -3.67 -9.89
CA GLU A 16 11.34 -4.61 -10.03
C GLU A 16 11.10 -5.89 -9.22
N LYS A 17 10.64 -5.75 -7.99
CA LYS A 17 10.30 -6.89 -7.13
C LYS A 17 9.11 -7.68 -7.70
N ALA A 18 8.09 -7.00 -8.17
CA ALA A 18 6.93 -7.64 -8.78
C ALA A 18 7.33 -8.46 -10.01
N ALA A 19 8.19 -7.91 -10.86
CA ALA A 19 8.72 -8.61 -12.03
C ALA A 19 9.54 -9.85 -11.60
N ALA A 20 10.37 -9.71 -10.57
CA ALA A 20 11.21 -10.81 -10.07
C ALA A 20 10.38 -11.98 -9.55
N ILE A 21 9.25 -11.72 -8.91
CA ILE A 21 8.35 -12.78 -8.41
C ILE A 21 7.30 -13.21 -9.45
N GLY A 22 7.30 -12.59 -10.62
CA GLY A 22 6.40 -12.96 -11.72
C GLY A 22 4.94 -12.59 -11.50
N GLN A 23 4.64 -11.58 -10.69
CA GLN A 23 3.27 -11.18 -10.39
C GLN A 23 3.05 -9.71 -10.73
N PRO A 24 2.25 -9.40 -11.78
CA PRO A 24 1.93 -8.02 -12.11
C PRO A 24 1.09 -7.37 -11.02
N MET A 25 1.40 -6.11 -10.72
CA MET A 25 0.83 -5.39 -9.58
C MET A 25 0.32 -4.02 -9.97
N ASN A 26 -0.63 -3.51 -9.18
CA ASN A 26 -0.93 -2.09 -9.07
C ASN A 26 -0.16 -1.54 -7.87
N ILE A 27 0.50 -0.39 -8.05
CA ILE A 27 1.36 0.21 -7.02
C ILE A 27 0.99 1.68 -6.89
N ALA A 28 0.65 2.09 -5.68
CA ALA A 28 0.26 3.47 -5.36
C ALA A 28 1.16 4.03 -4.26
N VAL A 29 1.50 5.31 -4.37
CA VAL A 29 2.20 6.05 -3.31
C VAL A 29 1.37 7.26 -2.95
N ALA A 30 1.09 7.42 -1.65
CA ALA A 30 0.36 8.55 -1.09
C ALA A 30 1.28 9.41 -0.23
N ASP A 31 0.96 10.68 -0.11
CA ASP A 31 1.68 11.64 0.73
C ASP A 31 1.24 11.58 2.21
N ALA A 32 1.78 12.47 3.02
CA ALA A 32 1.46 12.55 4.45
C ALA A 32 -0.02 12.85 4.73
N GLY A 33 -0.72 13.47 3.80
CA GLY A 33 -2.15 13.73 3.90
C GLY A 33 -3.03 12.57 3.42
N GLY A 34 -2.42 11.45 3.02
CA GLY A 34 -3.15 10.32 2.45
C GLY A 34 -3.55 10.51 0.99
N ASN A 35 -3.10 11.59 0.35
CA ASN A 35 -3.44 11.90 -1.02
C ASN A 35 -2.52 11.18 -2.01
N LEU A 36 -3.08 10.67 -3.08
CA LEU A 36 -2.31 9.97 -4.10
C LEU A 36 -1.29 10.90 -4.77
N ILE A 37 -0.01 10.49 -4.80
CA ILE A 37 1.04 11.17 -5.56
C ILE A 37 1.18 10.53 -6.93
N ALA A 38 1.29 9.21 -6.99
CA ALA A 38 1.52 8.46 -8.22
C ALA A 38 0.99 7.04 -8.09
N HIS A 39 0.59 6.48 -9.23
CA HIS A 39 0.09 5.11 -9.33
C HIS A 39 0.51 4.53 -10.67
N VAL A 40 0.88 3.24 -10.67
CA VAL A 40 1.07 2.48 -11.90
C VAL A 40 0.28 1.19 -11.86
N ARG A 41 -0.25 0.79 -13.01
CA ARG A 41 -0.78 -0.55 -13.22
C ARG A 41 0.16 -1.26 -14.20
N MET A 42 0.85 -2.31 -13.73
CA MET A 42 1.67 -3.14 -14.59
C MET A 42 0.79 -3.88 -15.60
N ASP A 43 1.34 -4.17 -16.77
CA ASP A 43 0.61 -4.93 -17.79
C ASP A 43 0.15 -6.28 -17.21
N GLY A 44 -1.13 -6.59 -17.43
CA GLY A 44 -1.73 -7.81 -16.92
C GLY A 44 -2.23 -7.76 -15.47
N ALA A 45 -1.99 -6.67 -14.74
CA ALA A 45 -2.49 -6.52 -13.38
C ALA A 45 -4.01 -6.33 -13.36
N TRP A 46 -4.65 -6.79 -12.31
CA TRP A 46 -6.11 -6.77 -12.18
C TRP A 46 -6.69 -5.36 -12.16
N LEU A 47 -7.76 -5.16 -12.91
CA LEU A 47 -8.48 -3.89 -12.96
C LEU A 47 -8.95 -3.45 -11.56
N GLY A 48 -9.55 -4.36 -10.80
CA GLY A 48 -10.06 -4.04 -9.45
C GLY A 48 -8.97 -3.62 -8.47
N SER A 49 -7.74 -4.03 -8.71
CA SER A 49 -6.60 -3.70 -7.84
C SER A 49 -6.10 -2.27 -8.01
N ILE A 50 -6.56 -1.52 -9.01
CA ILE A 50 -6.28 -0.08 -9.11
C ILE A 50 -6.82 0.61 -7.85
N ASP A 51 -8.11 0.45 -7.58
CA ASP A 51 -8.76 1.02 -6.41
C ASP A 51 -8.17 0.49 -5.10
N ILE A 52 -7.97 -0.83 -5.02
CA ILE A 52 -7.48 -1.48 -3.81
C ILE A 52 -6.09 -0.98 -3.43
N SER A 53 -5.16 -0.85 -4.38
CA SER A 53 -3.81 -0.36 -4.10
C SER A 53 -3.82 1.06 -3.54
N ILE A 54 -4.64 1.93 -4.10
CA ILE A 54 -4.80 3.32 -3.64
C ILE A 54 -5.38 3.33 -2.21
N LYS A 55 -6.38 2.51 -1.94
CA LYS A 55 -6.97 2.38 -0.60
C LYS A 55 -6.02 1.80 0.43
N LYS A 56 -5.17 0.84 0.04
CA LYS A 56 -4.12 0.31 0.94
C LYS A 56 -3.12 1.41 1.33
N ALA A 57 -2.69 2.23 0.39
CA ALA A 57 -1.81 3.36 0.69
C ALA A 57 -2.50 4.34 1.66
N TYR A 58 -3.74 4.71 1.38
CA TYR A 58 -4.53 5.57 2.27
C TYR A 58 -4.62 4.98 3.68
N THR A 59 -4.98 3.71 3.78
CA THR A 59 -5.17 3.02 5.06
C THR A 59 -3.90 3.03 5.89
N SER A 60 -2.75 2.68 5.30
CA SER A 60 -1.48 2.68 6.01
C SER A 60 -1.11 4.06 6.53
N ARG A 61 -1.37 5.12 5.77
CA ARG A 61 -1.11 6.47 6.25
C ARG A 61 -2.14 6.93 7.29
N ALA A 62 -3.40 6.54 7.12
CA ALA A 62 -4.47 6.97 8.02
C ALA A 62 -4.26 6.45 9.46
N PHE A 63 -3.68 5.27 9.61
CA PHE A 63 -3.48 4.64 10.92
C PHE A 63 -2.01 4.38 11.26
N ASP A 64 -1.09 4.76 10.36
CA ASP A 64 0.36 4.59 10.53
C ASP A 64 0.74 3.14 10.87
N ILE A 65 0.14 2.20 10.14
CA ILE A 65 0.31 0.75 10.36
C ILE A 65 0.33 0.04 9.01
N ALA A 66 1.06 -1.06 8.93
CA ALA A 66 0.97 -1.94 7.76
C ALA A 66 -0.44 -2.56 7.70
N THR A 67 -1.05 -2.62 6.51
CA THR A 67 -2.41 -3.13 6.39
C THR A 67 -2.54 -4.60 6.76
N LYS A 68 -1.46 -5.39 6.64
CA LYS A 68 -1.47 -6.78 7.10
C LYS A 68 -1.65 -6.87 8.62
N ASP A 69 -1.05 -5.93 9.37
CA ASP A 69 -1.16 -5.91 10.83
C ASP A 69 -2.54 -5.40 11.26
N LEU A 70 -3.05 -4.38 10.59
CA LEU A 70 -4.42 -3.91 10.81
C LEU A 70 -5.44 -5.02 10.54
N ALA A 71 -5.22 -5.81 9.49
CA ALA A 71 -6.10 -6.91 9.11
C ALA A 71 -6.28 -7.93 10.24
N GLU A 72 -5.21 -8.22 10.99
CA GLU A 72 -5.27 -9.17 12.12
C GLU A 72 -6.27 -8.74 13.19
N HIS A 73 -6.38 -7.44 13.43
CA HIS A 73 -7.28 -6.87 14.44
C HIS A 73 -8.68 -6.57 13.91
N SER A 74 -8.90 -6.72 12.61
CA SER A 74 -10.12 -6.29 11.93
C SER A 74 -10.99 -7.44 11.44
N GLN A 75 -10.61 -8.66 11.77
CA GLN A 75 -11.39 -9.85 11.43
C GLN A 75 -12.58 -9.99 12.37
N SER A 76 -13.53 -10.86 12.02
CA SER A 76 -14.66 -11.19 12.88
C SER A 76 -14.16 -11.62 14.26
N GLY A 77 -14.65 -10.96 15.32
CA GLY A 77 -14.18 -11.17 16.69
C GLY A 77 -12.97 -10.31 17.07
N GLY A 78 -12.33 -9.62 16.14
CA GLY A 78 -11.23 -8.71 16.42
C GLY A 78 -11.69 -7.38 17.00
N GLN A 79 -10.80 -6.69 17.72
CA GLN A 79 -11.13 -5.43 18.40
C GLN A 79 -11.52 -4.30 17.44
N PHE A 80 -11.07 -4.34 16.18
CA PHE A 80 -11.38 -3.33 15.17
C PHE A 80 -12.32 -3.83 14.09
N PHE A 81 -13.07 -4.90 14.36
CA PHE A 81 -14.04 -5.37 13.38
C PHE A 81 -15.02 -4.25 13.02
N GLY A 82 -15.20 -4.02 11.74
CA GLY A 82 -16.04 -2.93 11.23
C GLY A 82 -15.26 -1.69 10.80
N ILE A 83 -13.94 -1.60 11.10
CA ILE A 83 -13.14 -0.44 10.71
C ILE A 83 -13.18 -0.20 9.19
N HIS A 84 -13.33 -1.26 8.40
CA HIS A 84 -13.42 -1.19 6.94
C HIS A 84 -14.65 -0.41 6.43
N ALA A 85 -15.66 -0.24 7.29
CA ALA A 85 -16.83 0.56 6.96
C ALA A 85 -16.65 2.05 7.27
N SER A 86 -15.57 2.41 7.99
CA SER A 86 -15.25 3.80 8.30
C SER A 86 -14.59 4.51 7.12
N ASN A 87 -14.35 5.82 7.25
CA ASN A 87 -13.65 6.62 6.24
C ASN A 87 -14.26 6.46 4.84
N ASN A 88 -15.59 6.42 4.76
CA ASN A 88 -16.34 6.24 3.49
C ASN A 88 -15.92 4.98 2.72
N GLY A 89 -15.60 3.90 3.44
CA GLY A 89 -15.20 2.64 2.82
C GLY A 89 -13.79 2.63 2.24
N LYS A 90 -12.95 3.59 2.61
CA LYS A 90 -11.58 3.67 2.09
C LYS A 90 -10.60 2.77 2.81
N ILE A 91 -10.98 2.21 3.95
CA ILE A 91 -10.07 1.40 4.76
C ILE A 91 -10.03 -0.03 4.22
N MET A 92 -8.84 -0.41 3.74
CA MET A 92 -8.62 -1.72 3.12
C MET A 92 -7.81 -2.60 4.08
N ILE A 93 -8.45 -3.64 4.62
CA ILE A 93 -7.87 -4.53 5.63
C ILE A 93 -7.26 -5.78 5.01
N VAL A 94 -6.43 -5.59 4.01
CA VAL A 94 -5.72 -6.66 3.29
C VAL A 94 -4.26 -6.25 3.16
N ALA A 95 -3.34 -7.19 3.37
CA ALA A 95 -1.90 -6.94 3.28
C ALA A 95 -1.49 -6.27 1.97
N GLY A 96 -0.48 -5.43 2.01
CA GLY A 96 0.07 -4.73 0.84
C GLY A 96 0.23 -3.23 1.02
N GLY A 97 -0.25 -2.67 2.12
CA GLY A 97 0.00 -1.27 2.47
C GLY A 97 1.08 -1.17 3.55
N ILE A 98 2.03 -0.25 3.39
CA ILE A 98 3.12 -0.02 4.36
C ILE A 98 3.35 1.47 4.51
N PRO A 99 3.45 1.98 5.76
CA PRO A 99 3.81 3.37 5.98
C PRO A 99 5.24 3.65 5.53
N LEU A 100 5.46 4.81 4.93
CA LEU A 100 6.79 5.27 4.53
C LEU A 100 7.32 6.23 5.60
N LYS A 101 8.52 5.96 6.10
CA LYS A 101 9.11 6.72 7.22
C LYS A 101 10.45 7.33 6.84
N ILE A 102 10.67 8.55 7.31
CA ILE A 102 11.97 9.23 7.30
C ILE A 102 12.25 9.65 8.74
N ASP A 103 13.39 9.22 9.28
CA ASP A 103 13.79 9.54 10.67
C ASP A 103 12.69 9.24 11.70
N GLY A 104 11.99 8.10 11.51
CA GLY A 104 10.93 7.66 12.40
C GLY A 104 9.56 8.34 12.19
N HIS A 105 9.48 9.33 11.30
CA HIS A 105 8.23 10.05 11.01
C HIS A 105 7.57 9.47 9.75
N VAL A 106 6.27 9.23 9.82
CA VAL A 106 5.51 8.77 8.66
C VAL A 106 5.30 9.94 7.70
N VAL A 107 5.83 9.80 6.48
CA VAL A 107 5.76 10.84 5.44
C VAL A 107 4.82 10.49 4.30
N GLY A 108 4.24 9.32 4.33
CA GLY A 108 3.33 8.81 3.31
C GLY A 108 3.15 7.32 3.46
N ALA A 109 2.69 6.67 2.42
CA ALA A 109 2.52 5.21 2.38
C ALA A 109 2.58 4.68 0.97
N ILE A 110 2.96 3.40 0.84
CA ILE A 110 2.83 2.63 -0.38
C ILE A 110 1.67 1.65 -0.25
N GLY A 111 0.93 1.42 -1.34
CA GLY A 111 -0.10 0.40 -1.42
C GLY A 111 0.09 -0.45 -2.66
N VAL A 112 0.08 -1.76 -2.49
CA VAL A 112 0.29 -2.74 -3.57
C VAL A 112 -0.85 -3.75 -3.57
N SER A 113 -1.37 -4.03 -4.76
CA SER A 113 -2.44 -5.02 -4.94
C SER A 113 -2.32 -5.71 -6.29
N GLY A 114 -2.50 -7.01 -6.32
CA GLY A 114 -2.49 -7.77 -7.58
C GLY A 114 -2.18 -9.25 -7.43
N GLY A 115 -1.79 -9.71 -6.25
CA GLY A 115 -1.51 -11.10 -5.97
C GLY A 115 -2.09 -11.55 -4.64
N SER A 116 -1.44 -12.52 -4.01
CA SER A 116 -1.75 -12.89 -2.63
C SER A 116 -1.33 -11.78 -1.67
N GLY A 117 -1.83 -11.82 -0.42
CA GLY A 117 -1.40 -10.89 0.60
C GLY A 117 0.10 -10.91 0.83
N GLU A 118 0.72 -12.09 0.82
CA GLU A 118 2.18 -12.23 0.97
C GLU A 118 2.94 -11.57 -0.19
N GLN A 119 2.49 -11.78 -1.43
CA GLN A 119 3.09 -11.17 -2.61
C GLN A 119 2.94 -9.66 -2.58
N ASP A 120 1.75 -9.15 -2.29
CA ASP A 120 1.48 -7.73 -2.21
C ASP A 120 2.36 -7.06 -1.16
N HIS A 121 2.47 -7.67 0.03
CA HIS A 121 3.30 -7.14 1.12
C HIS A 121 4.79 -7.15 0.75
N ALA A 122 5.29 -8.23 0.14
CA ALA A 122 6.69 -8.33 -0.26
C ALA A 122 7.07 -7.25 -1.28
N VAL A 123 6.19 -6.97 -2.24
CA VAL A 123 6.41 -5.91 -3.23
C VAL A 123 6.37 -4.53 -2.56
N ALA A 124 5.44 -4.32 -1.63
CA ALA A 124 5.38 -3.08 -0.86
C ALA A 124 6.63 -2.85 -0.02
N GLU A 125 7.16 -3.89 0.62
CA GLU A 125 8.42 -3.81 1.38
C GLU A 125 9.59 -3.38 0.49
N ALA A 126 9.69 -3.95 -0.70
CA ALA A 126 10.75 -3.60 -1.65
C ALA A 126 10.66 -2.11 -2.05
N GLY A 127 9.45 -1.62 -2.29
CA GLY A 127 9.24 -0.20 -2.57
C GLY A 127 9.61 0.69 -1.39
N ALA A 128 9.13 0.36 -0.20
CA ALA A 128 9.40 1.13 1.01
C ALA A 128 10.90 1.21 1.32
N ALA A 129 11.66 0.16 1.04
CA ALA A 129 13.11 0.12 1.24
C ALA A 129 13.89 1.08 0.33
N ALA A 130 13.29 1.58 -0.73
CA ALA A 130 13.91 2.51 -1.66
C ALA A 130 13.79 3.99 -1.25
N LEU A 131 13.09 4.27 -0.17
CA LEU A 131 12.93 5.64 0.33
C LEU A 131 14.21 6.16 0.98
#